data_c8a647d1c26a8f3e87155f49dc5169e8
#
_entry.id   c8a647d1c26a8f3e87155f49dc5169e8
#
_cell.length_a   1.000
_cell.length_b   1.000
_cell.length_c   1.000
_cell.angle_alpha   90.00
_cell.angle_beta   90.00
_cell.angle_gamma   90.00
#
_symmetry.space_group_name_H-M   'P 1'
#
loop_
_entity.id
_entity.type
_entity.pdbx_description
1 polymer ?
#
loop_
_entity_poly.entity_id
_entity_poly.type
_entity_poly.pdbx_seq_one_letter_code
_entity_poly.pdbx_strand_id
1 'polypeptide(L)'
;VEISWVLLAVGAVLLLFGAYASWTAGRLDRLHHRVELARAALETELARRSALVAELAGSDILDPASALLLLDAAHRARAASLDALELREQAESALTRAIHATGTDIEPWAGELTLAMRRVQLARRFHNDVVVSTRDLRHRRLVTWFRLAGHAPMPTTIELEDGR
;
A
#
# COMPACT_ATOMS: atom_id res chain seq x y z
N VAL A 1 47.30 -8.20 33.81
CA VAL A 1 47.38 -8.24 32.32
C VAL A 1 46.13 -8.92 31.74
N GLU A 2 45.62 -10.00 32.35
CA GLU A 2 44.44 -10.74 31.82
C GLU A 2 43.13 -9.95 31.83
N ILE A 3 42.86 -9.18 32.89
CA ILE A 3 41.65 -8.38 33.04
C ILE A 3 41.53 -7.28 31.96
N SER A 4 42.67 -6.71 31.56
CA SER A 4 42.73 -5.64 30.56
C SER A 4 42.28 -6.14 29.17
N TRP A 5 42.67 -7.35 28.78
CA TRP A 5 42.26 -7.96 27.50
C TRP A 5 40.78 -8.32 27.48
N VAL A 6 40.25 -8.80 28.61
CA VAL A 6 38.83 -9.10 28.76
C VAL A 6 38.00 -7.82 28.63
N LEU A 7 38.39 -6.72 29.28
CA LEU A 7 37.73 -5.44 29.17
C LEU A 7 37.76 -4.87 27.76
N LEU A 8 38.90 -4.98 27.05
CA LEU A 8 39.01 -4.57 25.66
C LEU A 8 38.14 -5.42 24.74
N ALA A 9 38.07 -6.74 24.92
CA ALA A 9 37.24 -7.63 24.15
C ALA A 9 35.75 -7.33 24.36
N VAL A 10 35.32 -7.13 25.61
CA VAL A 10 33.95 -6.74 25.94
C VAL A 10 33.59 -5.37 25.31
N GLY A 11 34.50 -4.40 25.41
CA GLY A 11 34.30 -3.08 24.77
C GLY A 11 34.14 -3.18 23.26
N ALA A 12 34.98 -3.99 22.58
CA ALA A 12 34.88 -4.21 21.15
C ALA A 12 33.57 -4.89 20.75
N VAL A 13 33.11 -5.90 21.49
CA VAL A 13 31.81 -6.57 21.25
C VAL A 13 30.65 -5.60 21.41
N LEU A 14 30.66 -4.76 22.45
CA LEU A 14 29.62 -3.76 22.66
C LEU A 14 29.58 -2.71 21.54
N LEU A 15 30.74 -2.26 21.05
CA LEU A 15 30.82 -1.33 19.92
C LEU A 15 30.28 -1.95 18.63
N LEU A 16 30.69 -3.19 18.31
CA LEU A 16 30.18 -3.90 17.14
C LEU A 16 28.68 -4.14 17.22
N PHE A 17 28.20 -4.49 18.40
CA PHE A 17 26.78 -4.65 18.64
C PHE A 17 26.00 -3.33 18.48
N GLY A 18 26.51 -2.23 19.03
CA GLY A 18 25.93 -0.89 18.88
C GLY A 18 25.90 -0.44 17.42
N ALA A 19 26.98 -0.67 16.67
CA ALA A 19 27.04 -0.36 15.25
C ALA A 19 26.02 -1.20 14.43
N TYR A 20 25.94 -2.49 14.72
CA TYR A 20 24.97 -3.38 14.08
C TYR A 20 23.51 -2.98 14.39
N ALA A 21 23.21 -2.67 15.66
CA ALA A 21 21.87 -2.23 16.07
C ALA A 21 21.47 -0.90 15.38
N SER A 22 22.39 0.07 15.35
CA SER A 22 22.19 1.35 14.67
C SER A 22 21.96 1.18 13.17
N TRP A 23 22.75 0.34 12.51
CA TRP A 23 22.58 0.04 11.07
C TRP A 23 21.23 -0.63 10.79
N THR A 24 20.82 -1.59 11.64
CA THR A 24 19.55 -2.30 11.50
C THR A 24 18.36 -1.36 11.75
N ALA A 25 18.43 -0.50 12.76
CA ALA A 25 17.41 0.51 13.04
C ALA A 25 17.23 1.47 11.86
N GLY A 26 18.32 2.00 11.30
CA GLY A 26 18.27 2.86 10.13
C GLY A 26 17.75 2.15 8.86
N ARG A 27 17.94 0.83 8.74
CA ARG A 27 17.35 0.04 7.66
C ARG A 27 15.84 -0.12 7.85
N LEU A 28 15.37 -0.36 9.07
CA LEU A 28 13.94 -0.44 9.39
C LEU A 28 13.23 0.89 9.16
N ASP A 29 13.83 2.00 9.54
CA ASP A 29 13.28 3.34 9.32
C ASP A 29 13.10 3.62 7.81
N ARG A 30 14.11 3.31 6.99
CA ARG A 30 13.98 3.42 5.53
C ARG A 30 12.87 2.54 4.94
N LEU A 31 12.62 1.35 5.50
CA LEU A 31 11.53 0.48 5.04
C LEU A 31 10.17 1.01 5.47
N HIS A 32 10.04 1.55 6.67
CA HIS A 32 8.82 2.24 7.10
C HIS A 32 8.47 3.39 6.15
N HIS A 33 9.44 4.25 5.86
CA HIS A 33 9.25 5.35 4.93
C HIS A 33 8.85 4.87 3.52
N ARG A 34 9.41 3.75 3.05
CA ARG A 34 9.01 3.15 1.77
C ARG A 34 7.57 2.63 1.80
N VAL A 35 7.12 2.04 2.90
CA VAL A 35 5.72 1.60 3.05
C VAL A 35 4.77 2.80 2.98
N GLU A 36 5.09 3.90 3.68
CA GLU A 36 4.28 5.13 3.65
C GLU A 36 4.22 5.74 2.25
N LEU A 37 5.34 5.80 1.53
CA LEU A 37 5.38 6.28 0.15
C LEU A 37 4.57 5.39 -0.79
N ALA A 38 4.67 4.06 -0.64
CA ALA A 38 3.94 3.12 -1.46
C ALA A 38 2.43 3.19 -1.18
N ARG A 39 2.04 3.39 0.09
CA ARG A 39 0.65 3.63 0.50
C ARG A 39 0.11 4.91 -0.13
N ALA A 40 0.84 6.03 -0.03
CA ALA A 40 0.43 7.31 -0.61
C ALA A 40 0.30 7.25 -2.14
N ALA A 41 1.21 6.52 -2.81
CA ALA A 41 1.12 6.29 -4.25
C ALA A 41 -0.14 5.49 -4.61
N LEU A 42 -0.46 4.44 -3.87
CA LEU A 42 -1.68 3.66 -4.07
C LEU A 42 -2.93 4.52 -3.84
N GLU A 43 -2.99 5.30 -2.76
CA GLU A 43 -4.10 6.24 -2.50
C GLU A 43 -4.31 7.21 -3.66
N THR A 44 -3.22 7.74 -4.21
CA THR A 44 -3.27 8.66 -5.35
C THR A 44 -3.89 8.00 -6.57
N GLU A 45 -3.51 6.78 -6.91
CA GLU A 45 -4.05 6.09 -8.08
C GLU A 45 -5.50 5.63 -7.87
N LEU A 46 -5.89 5.23 -6.65
CA LEU A 46 -7.27 4.93 -6.29
C LEU A 46 -8.17 6.18 -6.39
N ALA A 47 -7.71 7.31 -5.86
CA ALA A 47 -8.43 8.58 -5.95
C ALA A 47 -8.57 9.05 -7.41
N ARG A 48 -7.51 8.88 -8.22
CA ARG A 48 -7.54 9.22 -9.65
C ARG A 48 -8.53 8.35 -10.41
N ARG A 49 -8.55 7.02 -10.17
CA ARG A 49 -9.51 6.10 -10.79
C ARG A 49 -10.95 6.48 -10.46
N SER A 50 -11.25 6.73 -9.19
CA SER A 50 -12.60 7.11 -8.76
C SER A 50 -13.03 8.48 -9.29
N ALA A 51 -12.11 9.43 -9.46
CA ALA A 51 -12.39 10.72 -10.08
C ALA A 51 -12.73 10.56 -11.56
N LEU A 52 -11.95 9.78 -12.30
CA LEU A 52 -12.20 9.48 -13.72
C LEU A 52 -13.56 8.80 -13.93
N VAL A 53 -13.91 7.83 -13.06
CA VAL A 53 -15.20 7.15 -13.14
C VAL A 53 -16.35 8.12 -12.83
N ALA A 54 -16.20 9.03 -11.87
CA ALA A 54 -17.21 10.03 -11.57
C ALA A 54 -17.38 11.03 -12.72
N GLU A 55 -16.32 11.37 -13.43
CA GLU A 55 -16.36 12.21 -14.62
C GLU A 55 -17.05 11.51 -15.79
N LEU A 56 -16.74 10.24 -16.04
CA LEU A 56 -17.45 9.40 -16.99
C LEU A 56 -18.96 9.31 -16.68
N ALA A 57 -19.30 9.08 -15.41
CA ALA A 57 -20.69 9.02 -14.97
C ALA A 57 -21.45 10.34 -15.15
N GLY A 58 -20.75 11.47 -15.11
CA GLY A 58 -21.31 12.80 -15.38
C GLY A 58 -21.34 13.20 -16.87
N SER A 59 -20.76 12.37 -17.74
CA SER A 59 -20.79 12.60 -19.18
C SER A 59 -22.08 12.07 -19.77
N ASP A 60 -22.91 12.71 -20.43
CA ASP A 60 -24.19 12.23 -21.01
C ASP A 60 -24.07 11.03 -22.01
N ILE A 61 -23.02 10.25 -21.90
CA ILE A 61 -22.72 9.08 -22.77
C ILE A 61 -23.39 7.82 -22.24
N LEU A 62 -23.54 7.70 -20.92
CA LEU A 62 -24.09 6.52 -20.27
C LEU A 62 -25.61 6.63 -20.12
N ASP A 63 -26.28 5.47 -20.09
CA ASP A 63 -27.65 5.44 -19.62
C ASP A 63 -27.75 5.86 -18.14
N PRO A 64 -28.90 6.43 -17.69
CA PRO A 64 -29.01 6.98 -16.35
C PRO A 64 -28.78 5.97 -15.23
N ALA A 65 -29.11 4.67 -15.45
CA ALA A 65 -28.90 3.64 -14.43
C ALA A 65 -27.42 3.30 -14.26
N SER A 66 -26.69 3.13 -15.36
CA SER A 66 -25.23 2.91 -15.37
C SER A 66 -24.49 4.12 -14.80
N ALA A 67 -24.88 5.33 -15.17
CA ALA A 67 -24.31 6.56 -14.65
C ALA A 67 -24.45 6.65 -13.10
N LEU A 68 -25.65 6.38 -12.59
CA LEU A 68 -25.91 6.41 -11.15
C LEU A 68 -25.13 5.31 -10.41
N LEU A 69 -25.06 4.10 -10.97
CA LEU A 69 -24.29 2.98 -10.40
C LEU A 69 -22.80 3.33 -10.27
N LEU A 70 -22.19 3.87 -11.31
CA LEU A 70 -20.80 4.26 -11.32
C LEU A 70 -20.52 5.42 -10.37
N LEU A 71 -21.38 6.43 -10.36
CA LEU A 71 -21.22 7.60 -9.49
C LEU A 71 -21.28 7.23 -8.01
N ASP A 72 -22.26 6.40 -7.62
CA ASP A 72 -22.41 5.91 -6.24
C ASP A 72 -21.20 5.06 -5.82
N ALA A 73 -20.74 4.13 -6.68
CA ALA A 73 -19.56 3.32 -6.40
C ALA A 73 -18.29 4.17 -6.28
N ALA A 74 -18.09 5.16 -7.15
CA ALA A 74 -16.97 6.09 -7.10
C ALA A 74 -16.98 6.94 -5.81
N HIS A 75 -18.13 7.43 -5.40
CA HIS A 75 -18.29 8.20 -4.15
C HIS A 75 -17.97 7.35 -2.92
N ARG A 76 -18.47 6.10 -2.84
CA ARG A 76 -18.15 5.19 -1.74
C ARG A 76 -16.66 4.87 -1.70
N ALA A 77 -16.03 4.59 -2.83
CA ALA A 77 -14.60 4.35 -2.90
C ALA A 77 -13.80 5.56 -2.40
N ARG A 78 -14.18 6.79 -2.74
CA ARG A 78 -13.52 8.01 -2.25
C ARG A 78 -13.75 8.28 -0.77
N ALA A 79 -14.91 7.94 -0.24
CA ALA A 79 -15.24 8.16 1.18
C ALA A 79 -14.58 7.15 2.12
N ALA A 80 -14.21 5.97 1.62
CA ALA A 80 -13.58 4.93 2.43
C ALA A 80 -12.10 5.28 2.71
N SER A 81 -11.70 5.21 4.00
CA SER A 81 -10.32 5.44 4.43
C SER A 81 -9.48 4.17 4.32
N LEU A 82 -8.18 4.30 4.01
CA LEU A 82 -7.23 3.19 4.11
C LEU A 82 -6.96 2.76 5.58
N ASP A 83 -7.38 3.53 6.57
CA ASP A 83 -7.31 3.12 7.98
C ASP A 83 -8.40 2.11 8.32
N ALA A 84 -9.51 2.10 7.59
CA ALA A 84 -10.57 1.09 7.64
C ALA A 84 -10.44 0.12 6.46
N LEU A 85 -9.38 -0.69 6.47
CA LEU A 85 -8.92 -1.48 5.33
C LEU A 85 -10.03 -2.32 4.69
N GLU A 86 -10.79 -3.08 5.48
CA GLU A 86 -11.88 -3.94 4.98
C GLU A 86 -12.96 -3.14 4.23
N LEU A 87 -13.35 -1.98 4.77
CA LEU A 87 -14.33 -1.10 4.12
C LEU A 87 -13.78 -0.51 2.82
N ARG A 88 -12.49 -0.17 2.81
CA ARG A 88 -11.81 0.31 1.62
C ARG A 88 -11.76 -0.76 0.53
N GLU A 89 -11.34 -1.98 0.86
CA GLU A 89 -11.27 -3.11 -0.06
C GLU A 89 -12.65 -3.43 -0.66
N GLN A 90 -13.70 -3.44 0.16
CA GLN A 90 -15.07 -3.64 -0.29
C GLN A 90 -15.55 -2.55 -1.25
N ALA A 91 -15.28 -1.28 -0.93
CA ALA A 91 -15.68 -0.14 -1.75
C ALA A 91 -14.95 -0.12 -3.11
N GLU A 92 -13.64 -0.39 -3.10
CA GLU A 92 -12.84 -0.43 -4.33
C GLU A 92 -13.19 -1.63 -5.21
N SER A 93 -13.48 -2.80 -4.59
CA SER A 93 -13.97 -3.97 -5.31
C SER A 93 -15.36 -3.73 -5.92
N ALA A 94 -16.26 -3.03 -5.19
CA ALA A 94 -17.56 -2.63 -5.71
C ALA A 94 -17.42 -1.68 -6.91
N LEU A 95 -16.49 -0.72 -6.86
CA LEU A 95 -16.18 0.16 -7.98
C LEU A 95 -15.67 -0.62 -9.19
N THR A 96 -14.76 -1.58 -8.97
CA THR A 96 -14.25 -2.46 -10.03
C THR A 96 -15.38 -3.25 -10.71
N ARG A 97 -16.28 -3.85 -9.91
CA ARG A 97 -17.46 -4.56 -10.45
C ARG A 97 -18.41 -3.64 -11.23
N ALA A 98 -18.64 -2.43 -10.73
CA ALA A 98 -19.50 -1.45 -11.42
C ALA A 98 -18.90 -1.06 -12.78
N ILE A 99 -17.60 -0.83 -12.87
CA ILE A 99 -16.90 -0.55 -14.12
C ILE A 99 -17.08 -1.71 -15.11
N HIS A 100 -16.88 -2.96 -14.67
CA HIS A 100 -17.03 -4.13 -15.55
C HIS A 100 -18.49 -4.35 -15.97
N ALA A 101 -19.45 -4.11 -15.09
CA ALA A 101 -20.88 -4.24 -15.41
C ALA A 101 -21.34 -3.22 -16.45
N THR A 102 -20.77 -2.01 -16.43
CA THR A 102 -21.09 -0.95 -17.39
C THR A 102 -20.36 -1.14 -18.73
N GLY A 103 -19.21 -1.86 -18.71
CA GLY A 103 -18.32 -2.05 -19.84
C GLY A 103 -17.11 -1.13 -19.80
N THR A 104 -16.00 -1.60 -20.34
CA THR A 104 -14.72 -0.85 -20.37
C THR A 104 -14.46 -0.18 -21.71
N ASP A 105 -15.28 -0.46 -22.73
CA ASP A 105 -15.06 -0.02 -24.12
C ASP A 105 -15.93 1.22 -24.47
N ILE A 106 -16.06 2.13 -23.51
CA ILE A 106 -16.87 3.34 -23.65
C ILE A 106 -15.99 4.44 -24.24
N GLU A 107 -16.12 4.70 -25.53
CA GLU A 107 -15.40 5.79 -26.17
C GLU A 107 -15.97 7.17 -25.77
N PRO A 108 -15.11 8.19 -25.54
CA PRO A 108 -13.63 8.18 -25.70
C PRO A 108 -12.85 7.73 -24.45
N TRP A 109 -13.51 7.20 -23.43
CA TRP A 109 -12.96 6.91 -22.09
C TRP A 109 -12.21 5.58 -21.97
N ALA A 110 -12.39 4.67 -22.93
CA ALA A 110 -11.85 3.30 -22.88
C ALA A 110 -10.33 3.23 -22.58
N GLY A 111 -9.56 4.06 -23.26
CA GLY A 111 -8.11 4.12 -23.08
C GLY A 111 -7.69 4.62 -21.70
N GLU A 112 -8.32 5.69 -21.22
CA GLU A 112 -8.01 6.29 -19.92
C GLU A 112 -8.45 5.39 -18.76
N LEU A 113 -9.63 4.77 -18.88
CA LEU A 113 -10.15 3.83 -17.89
C LEU A 113 -9.26 2.61 -17.75
N THR A 114 -8.87 2.01 -18.87
CA THR A 114 -7.92 0.88 -18.90
C THR A 114 -6.59 1.25 -18.26
N LEU A 115 -6.06 2.43 -18.56
CA LEU A 115 -4.80 2.92 -17.99
C LEU A 115 -4.93 3.15 -16.48
N ALA A 116 -6.04 3.75 -16.01
CA ALA A 116 -6.29 3.97 -14.59
C ALA A 116 -6.37 2.65 -13.82
N MET A 117 -7.07 1.65 -14.36
CA MET A 117 -7.14 0.31 -13.76
C MET A 117 -5.76 -0.35 -13.65
N ARG A 118 -4.94 -0.29 -14.71
CA ARG A 118 -3.56 -0.83 -14.70
C ARG A 118 -2.67 -0.14 -13.68
N ARG A 119 -2.78 1.19 -13.52
CA ARG A 119 -2.01 1.95 -12.54
C ARG A 119 -2.35 1.54 -11.11
N VAL A 120 -3.64 1.35 -10.80
CA VAL A 120 -4.07 0.84 -9.49
C VAL A 120 -3.48 -0.54 -9.22
N GLN A 121 -3.56 -1.47 -10.18
CA GLN A 121 -2.98 -2.80 -10.05
C GLN A 121 -1.47 -2.76 -9.79
N LEU A 122 -0.74 -1.92 -10.51
CA LEU A 122 0.71 -1.76 -10.35
C LEU A 122 1.05 -1.17 -8.98
N ALA A 123 0.35 -0.10 -8.57
CA ALA A 123 0.55 0.54 -7.28
C ALA A 123 0.25 -0.42 -6.11
N ARG A 124 -0.81 -1.24 -6.21
CA ARG A 124 -1.15 -2.27 -5.24
C ARG A 124 -0.06 -3.34 -5.14
N ARG A 125 0.41 -3.88 -6.27
CA ARG A 125 1.51 -4.86 -6.27
C ARG A 125 2.76 -4.29 -5.61
N PHE A 126 3.14 -3.08 -5.99
CA PHE A 126 4.30 -2.40 -5.40
C PHE A 126 4.14 -2.20 -3.89
N HIS A 127 2.97 -1.74 -3.43
CA HIS A 127 2.67 -1.60 -2.00
C HIS A 127 2.81 -2.94 -1.27
N ASN A 128 2.19 -4.00 -1.79
CA ASN A 128 2.21 -5.33 -1.17
C ASN A 128 3.64 -5.91 -1.12
N ASP A 129 4.44 -5.73 -2.16
CA ASP A 129 5.85 -6.17 -2.20
C ASP A 129 6.70 -5.48 -1.12
N VAL A 130 6.51 -4.16 -0.95
CA VAL A 130 7.19 -3.39 0.10
C VAL A 130 6.74 -3.84 1.49
N VAL A 131 5.45 -4.11 1.69
CA VAL A 131 4.90 -4.64 2.95
C VAL A 131 5.50 -6.00 3.28
N VAL A 132 5.53 -6.96 2.34
CA VAL A 132 6.12 -8.29 2.53
C VAL A 132 7.60 -8.16 2.89
N SER A 133 8.37 -7.38 2.14
CA SER A 133 9.79 -7.16 2.41
C SER A 133 10.05 -6.57 3.81
N THR A 134 9.16 -5.68 4.27
CA THR A 134 9.25 -5.07 5.60
C THR A 134 8.91 -6.08 6.69
N ARG A 135 7.87 -6.91 6.50
CA ARG A 135 7.50 -7.98 7.43
C ARG A 135 8.64 -8.99 7.59
N ASP A 136 9.23 -9.45 6.49
CA ASP A 136 10.34 -10.42 6.51
C ASP A 136 11.54 -9.92 7.29
N LEU A 137 11.89 -8.63 7.16
CA LEU A 137 12.97 -8.06 7.96
C LEU A 137 12.61 -7.99 9.45
N ARG A 138 11.36 -7.60 9.79
CA ARG A 138 10.90 -7.50 11.18
C ARG A 138 10.84 -8.86 11.88
N HIS A 139 10.57 -9.94 11.15
CA HIS A 139 10.55 -11.31 11.68
C HIS A 139 11.94 -11.92 11.91
N ARG A 140 13.03 -11.25 11.49
CA ARG A 140 14.38 -11.74 11.80
C ARG A 140 14.60 -11.77 13.31
N ARG A 141 15.12 -12.90 13.82
CA ARG A 141 15.27 -13.20 15.26
C ARG A 141 15.96 -12.06 16.04
N LEU A 142 17.01 -11.47 15.47
CA LEU A 142 17.74 -10.37 16.11
C LEU A 142 16.90 -9.10 16.23
N VAL A 143 16.10 -8.75 15.21
CA VAL A 143 15.21 -7.59 15.23
C VAL A 143 14.12 -7.77 16.30
N THR A 144 13.56 -8.97 16.38
CA THR A 144 12.51 -9.30 17.37
C THR A 144 13.09 -9.34 18.79
N TRP A 145 14.23 -10.00 18.98
CA TRP A 145 14.81 -10.21 20.31
C TRP A 145 15.27 -8.89 20.95
N PHE A 146 15.87 -7.99 20.17
CA PHE A 146 16.31 -6.68 20.64
C PHE A 146 15.27 -5.56 20.50
N ARG A 147 14.03 -5.86 20.07
CA ARG A 147 12.95 -4.89 19.84
C ARG A 147 13.37 -3.71 18.97
N LEU A 148 14.24 -3.92 18.00
CA LEU A 148 14.77 -2.86 17.13
C LEU A 148 13.71 -2.20 16.25
N ALA A 149 12.57 -2.85 16.03
CA ALA A 149 11.44 -2.30 15.28
C ALA A 149 10.55 -1.34 16.10
N GLY A 150 10.82 -1.15 17.39
CA GLY A 150 10.01 -0.32 18.27
C GLY A 150 8.56 -0.84 18.40
N HIS A 151 7.60 0.08 18.59
CA HIS A 151 6.17 -0.22 18.75
C HIS A 151 5.35 0.04 17.47
N ALA A 152 5.99 0.31 16.32
CA ALA A 152 5.28 0.57 15.08
C ALA A 152 4.41 -0.64 14.68
N PRO A 153 3.14 -0.42 14.29
CA PRO A 153 2.24 -1.49 13.88
C PRO A 153 2.80 -2.26 12.69
N MET A 154 2.40 -3.52 12.54
CA MET A 154 2.76 -4.31 11.36
C MET A 154 2.00 -3.79 10.15
N PRO A 155 2.68 -3.48 9.04
CA PRO A 155 2.01 -3.08 7.82
C PRO A 155 1.18 -4.24 7.26
N THR A 156 0.02 -3.91 6.66
CA THR A 156 -0.91 -4.87 6.07
C THR A 156 -0.91 -4.79 4.55
N THR A 157 -1.07 -5.92 3.89
CA THR A 157 -1.30 -6.00 2.45
C THR A 157 -2.73 -5.59 2.14
N ILE A 158 -2.96 -5.12 0.92
CA ILE A 158 -4.28 -4.70 0.42
C ILE A 158 -4.74 -5.68 -0.65
N GLU A 159 -5.91 -6.27 -0.45
CA GLU A 159 -6.56 -7.18 -1.39
C GLU A 159 -7.68 -6.43 -2.13
N LEU A 160 -7.56 -6.33 -3.44
CA LEU A 160 -8.58 -5.75 -4.31
C LEU A 160 -8.97 -6.77 -5.36
N GLU A 161 -10.24 -6.78 -5.74
CA GLU A 161 -10.73 -7.60 -6.83
C GLU A 161 -10.10 -7.09 -8.14
N ASP A 162 -9.22 -7.90 -8.73
CA ASP A 162 -8.69 -7.65 -10.06
C ASP A 162 -9.73 -8.20 -11.04
N GLY A 163 -10.58 -7.35 -11.60
CA GLY A 163 -11.58 -7.76 -12.58
C GLY A 163 -10.93 -8.57 -13.72
N ARG A 164 -11.24 -9.85 -13.77
CA ARG A 164 -10.90 -10.78 -14.86
C ARG A 164 -12.09 -10.97 -15.75
#